data_90123b374422547a14dcd998302d7201
#
_entry.id   90123b374422547a14dcd998302d7201
#
_cell.length_a   1.000
_cell.length_b   1.000
_cell.length_c   1.000
_cell.angle_alpha   90.00
_cell.angle_beta   90.00
_cell.angle_gamma   90.00
#
_symmetry.space_group_name_H-M   'P 1'
#
loop_
_entity.id
_entity.type
_entity.pdbx_description
1 polymer ?
#
loop_
_entity_poly.entity_id
_entity_poly.type
_entity_poly.pdbx_seq_one_letter_code
_entity_poly.pdbx_strand_id
1 'polypeptide(L)'
;MPTIHLVDDDLAVTDACQFLLESLGYAAQVWNDSEYFLHNIDLYQQGVVLLDMRMPKADGRQVHQYLIEKHSTLAVIFLTGHGDIPMAVEEIKKRAIDFLQ
;
A
#
# COMPACT_ATOMS: atom_id res chain seq x y z
N MET A 1 -13.51 6.82 -4.75
CA MET A 1 -12.13 6.57 -5.18
C MET A 1 -11.45 5.53 -4.31
N PRO A 2 -10.72 4.60 -4.87
CA PRO A 2 -9.98 3.62 -4.04
C PRO A 2 -8.93 4.31 -3.17
N THR A 3 -8.78 3.83 -1.95
CA THR A 3 -7.75 4.32 -1.03
C THR A 3 -6.44 3.59 -1.28
N ILE A 4 -5.34 4.32 -1.21
CA ILE A 4 -4.00 3.77 -1.29
C ILE A 4 -3.48 3.63 0.14
N HIS A 5 -3.15 2.40 0.53
CA HIS A 5 -2.65 2.09 1.86
C HIS A 5 -1.14 1.96 1.81
N LEU A 6 -0.45 2.79 2.59
CA LEU A 6 1.01 2.79 2.67
C LEU A 6 1.42 1.99 3.91
N VAL A 7 2.01 0.83 3.72
CA VAL A 7 2.44 -0.03 4.83
C VAL A 7 3.96 -0.07 4.86
N ASP A 8 4.55 0.72 5.75
CA ASP A 8 5.99 0.86 5.91
C ASP A 8 6.26 1.39 7.31
N ASP A 9 7.23 0.81 8.00
CA ASP A 9 7.61 1.24 9.35
C ASP A 9 8.42 2.54 9.38
N ASP A 10 8.92 3.01 8.24
CA ASP A 10 9.68 4.25 8.12
C ASP A 10 8.75 5.44 7.92
N LEU A 11 8.63 6.29 8.95
CA LEU A 11 7.77 7.46 8.93
C LEU A 11 8.14 8.46 7.83
N ALA A 12 9.44 8.62 7.55
CA ALA A 12 9.89 9.55 6.52
C ALA A 12 9.43 9.09 5.14
N VAL A 13 9.47 7.79 4.90
CA VAL A 13 9.01 7.21 3.62
C VAL A 13 7.51 7.38 3.46
N THR A 14 6.73 7.05 4.49
CA THR A 14 5.27 7.15 4.39
C THR A 14 4.81 8.61 4.30
N ASP A 15 5.47 9.53 5.00
CA ASP A 15 5.14 10.95 4.89
C ASP A 15 5.38 11.47 3.47
N ALA A 16 6.52 11.14 2.88
CA ALA A 16 6.85 11.56 1.52
C ALA A 16 5.88 10.96 0.49
N CYS A 17 5.58 9.67 0.62
CA CYS A 17 4.63 8.99 -0.28
C CYS A 17 3.22 9.56 -0.14
N GLN A 18 2.77 9.79 1.07
CA GLN A 18 1.45 10.35 1.32
C GLN A 18 1.31 11.73 0.71
N PHE A 19 2.31 12.59 0.92
CA PHE A 19 2.32 13.93 0.34
C PHE A 19 2.21 13.86 -1.18
N LEU A 20 3.02 13.02 -1.82
CA LEU A 20 3.03 12.88 -3.27
C LEU A 20 1.68 12.38 -3.79
N LEU A 21 1.14 11.33 -3.20
CA LEU A 21 -0.12 10.73 -3.64
C LEU A 21 -1.29 11.69 -3.47
N GLU A 22 -1.34 12.38 -2.35
CA GLU A 22 -2.41 13.36 -2.10
C GLU A 22 -2.30 14.56 -3.04
N SER A 23 -1.08 14.97 -3.39
CA SER A 23 -0.87 16.04 -4.37
C SER A 23 -1.35 15.66 -5.77
N LEU A 24 -1.42 14.36 -6.06
CA LEU A 24 -1.93 13.82 -7.32
C LEU A 24 -3.43 13.52 -7.28
N GLY A 25 -4.09 13.80 -6.17
CA GLY A 25 -5.53 13.62 -6.02
C GLY A 25 -5.96 12.26 -5.47
N TYR A 26 -5.02 11.43 -4.99
CA TYR A 26 -5.36 10.14 -4.42
C TYR A 26 -5.59 10.23 -2.92
N ALA A 27 -6.52 9.42 -2.40
CA ALA A 27 -6.67 9.23 -0.96
C ALA A 27 -5.60 8.25 -0.48
N ALA A 28 -4.84 8.63 0.53
CA ALA A 28 -3.76 7.80 1.07
C ALA A 28 -3.91 7.65 2.58
N GLN A 29 -3.77 6.42 3.05
CA GLN A 29 -3.78 6.09 4.49
C GLN A 29 -2.46 5.42 4.85
N VAL A 30 -1.85 5.87 5.95
CA VAL A 30 -0.52 5.41 6.39
C VAL A 30 -0.66 4.39 7.52
N TRP A 31 0.10 3.32 7.41
CA TRP A 31 0.19 2.26 8.40
C TRP A 31 1.68 2.00 8.68
N ASN A 32 2.13 2.38 9.86
CA ASN A 32 3.54 2.22 10.24
C ASN A 32 3.83 0.98 11.08
N ASP A 33 2.84 0.14 11.27
CA ASP A 33 2.94 -1.15 11.97
C ASP A 33 2.18 -2.20 11.18
N SER A 34 2.89 -3.21 10.69
CA SER A 34 2.30 -4.24 9.84
C SER A 34 1.28 -5.12 10.58
N GLU A 35 1.50 -5.41 11.86
CA GLU A 35 0.54 -6.19 12.64
C GLU A 35 -0.75 -5.41 12.88
N TYR A 36 -0.63 -4.12 13.21
CA TYR A 36 -1.78 -3.25 13.35
C TYR A 36 -2.58 -3.17 12.05
N PHE A 37 -1.86 -3.08 10.92
CA PHE A 37 -2.50 -3.10 9.60
C PHE A 37 -3.32 -4.37 9.41
N LEU A 38 -2.73 -5.54 9.66
CA LEU A 38 -3.40 -6.83 9.46
C LEU A 38 -4.64 -6.99 10.34
N HIS A 39 -4.62 -6.41 11.54
CA HIS A 39 -5.75 -6.54 12.47
C HIS A 39 -6.88 -5.54 12.19
N ASN A 40 -6.62 -4.47 11.43
CA ASN A 40 -7.57 -3.37 11.30
C ASN A 40 -8.01 -3.05 9.87
N ILE A 41 -7.32 -3.57 8.87
CA ILE A 41 -7.65 -3.29 7.46
C ILE A 41 -8.96 -3.98 7.06
N ASP A 42 -9.79 -3.27 6.31
CA ASP A 42 -10.91 -3.87 5.60
C ASP A 42 -10.37 -4.62 4.38
N LEU A 43 -10.44 -5.94 4.41
CA LEU A 43 -9.87 -6.81 3.39
C LEU A 43 -10.64 -6.78 2.07
N TYR A 44 -11.90 -6.35 2.09
CA TYR A 44 -12.81 -6.50 0.97
C TYR A 44 -13.20 -5.17 0.34
N GLN A 45 -12.33 -4.18 0.50
CA GLN A 45 -12.47 -2.90 -0.17
C GLN A 45 -11.71 -2.87 -1.49
N GLN A 46 -12.11 -1.97 -2.39
CA GLN A 46 -11.27 -1.63 -3.54
C GLN A 46 -10.17 -0.70 -3.06
N GLY A 47 -8.94 -1.04 -3.34
CA GLY A 47 -7.81 -0.23 -2.96
C GLY A 47 -6.50 -0.86 -3.35
N VAL A 48 -5.42 -0.13 -3.08
CA VAL A 48 -4.06 -0.56 -3.37
C VAL A 48 -3.25 -0.51 -2.09
N VAL A 49 -2.44 -1.52 -1.85
CA VAL A 49 -1.49 -1.56 -0.75
C VAL A 49 -0.09 -1.38 -1.32
N LEU A 50 0.58 -0.29 -0.96
CA LEU A 50 2.01 -0.12 -1.20
C LEU A 50 2.73 -0.70 0.00
N LEU A 51 3.44 -1.79 -0.22
CA LEU A 51 3.91 -2.65 0.85
C LEU A 51 5.44 -2.72 0.84
N ASP A 52 6.06 -2.29 1.92
CA ASP A 52 7.49 -2.45 2.13
C ASP A 52 7.81 -3.93 2.38
N MET A 53 8.88 -4.41 1.73
CA MET A 53 9.33 -5.79 1.89
C MET A 53 10.00 -6.04 3.24
N ARG A 54 10.60 -5.01 3.83
CA ARG A 54 11.43 -5.15 5.04
C ARG A 54 10.82 -4.39 6.19
N MET A 55 10.11 -5.10 7.04
CA MET A 55 9.53 -4.52 8.25
C MET A 55 9.79 -5.45 9.43
N PRO A 56 9.96 -4.91 10.64
CA PRO A 56 9.95 -5.73 11.84
C PRO A 56 8.56 -6.37 12.03
N LYS A 57 8.46 -7.39 12.82
CA LYS A 57 7.22 -8.16 13.06
C LYS A 57 6.81 -8.90 11.79
N ALA A 58 5.70 -8.52 11.16
CA ALA A 58 5.27 -9.12 9.90
C ALA A 58 5.91 -8.39 8.72
N ASP A 59 6.74 -9.09 7.93
CA ASP A 59 7.37 -8.51 6.75
C ASP A 59 6.39 -8.46 5.56
N GLY A 60 6.85 -7.87 4.45
CA GLY A 60 5.99 -7.69 3.27
C GLY A 60 5.45 -8.99 2.70
N ARG A 61 6.24 -10.07 2.74
CA ARG A 61 5.78 -11.37 2.24
C ARG A 61 4.68 -11.94 3.12
N GLN A 62 4.83 -11.82 4.43
CA GLN A 62 3.84 -12.30 5.39
C GLN A 62 2.53 -11.55 5.27
N VAL A 63 2.59 -10.22 5.10
CA VAL A 63 1.41 -9.40 4.86
C VAL A 63 0.72 -9.82 3.57
N HIS A 64 1.47 -9.97 2.48
CA HIS A 64 0.92 -10.39 1.19
C HIS A 64 0.27 -11.76 1.27
N GLN A 65 0.94 -12.72 1.92
CA GLN A 65 0.41 -14.07 2.10
C GLN A 65 -0.90 -14.06 2.89
N TYR A 66 -1.00 -13.24 3.93
CA TYR A 66 -2.23 -13.09 4.69
C TYR A 66 -3.38 -12.58 3.80
N LEU A 67 -3.10 -11.56 2.98
CA LEU A 67 -4.11 -11.01 2.07
C LEU A 67 -4.58 -12.06 1.04
N ILE A 68 -3.66 -12.86 0.52
CA ILE A 68 -3.99 -13.94 -0.41
C ILE A 68 -4.85 -15.00 0.28
N GLU A 69 -4.47 -15.43 1.46
CA GLU A 69 -5.20 -16.47 2.21
C GLU A 69 -6.62 -16.03 2.58
N LYS A 70 -6.82 -14.75 2.82
CA LYS A 70 -8.13 -14.18 3.14
C LYS A 70 -8.93 -13.81 1.90
N HIS A 71 -8.41 -14.03 0.72
CA HIS A 71 -9.07 -13.66 -0.55
C HIS A 71 -9.41 -12.17 -0.60
N SER A 72 -8.46 -11.33 -0.14
CA SER A 72 -8.64 -9.88 -0.12
C SER A 72 -8.76 -9.33 -1.55
N THR A 73 -9.60 -8.31 -1.71
CA THR A 73 -9.75 -7.60 -2.99
C THR A 73 -8.74 -6.48 -3.19
N LEU A 74 -7.88 -6.24 -2.19
CA LEU A 74 -6.84 -5.22 -2.28
C LEU A 74 -5.75 -5.65 -3.27
N ALA A 75 -5.36 -4.73 -4.14
CA ALA A 75 -4.19 -4.93 -5.02
C ALA A 75 -2.92 -4.60 -4.26
N VAL A 76 -1.85 -5.36 -4.47
CA VAL A 76 -0.59 -5.16 -3.76
C VAL A 76 0.51 -4.75 -4.73
N ILE A 77 1.25 -3.71 -4.37
CA ILE A 77 2.46 -3.26 -5.06
C ILE A 77 3.58 -3.25 -4.04
N PHE A 78 4.67 -3.95 -4.32
CA PHE A 78 5.81 -4.00 -3.41
C PHE A 78 6.75 -2.83 -3.63
N LEU A 79 7.24 -2.27 -2.53
CA LEU A 79 8.33 -1.30 -2.53
C LEU A 79 9.60 -2.01 -2.08
N THR A 80 10.60 -2.10 -2.96
CA THR A 80 11.84 -2.80 -2.66
C THR A 80 13.00 -1.87 -2.33
N GLY A 81 12.82 -0.54 -2.49
CA GLY A 81 13.83 0.46 -2.16
C GLY A 81 13.30 1.87 -2.35
N HIS A 82 14.09 2.86 -1.90
CA HIS A 82 13.68 4.26 -1.92
C HIS A 82 13.46 4.81 -3.34
N GLY A 83 14.14 4.24 -4.34
CA GLY A 83 13.99 4.67 -5.74
C GLY A 83 12.71 4.19 -6.40
N ASP A 84 11.93 3.35 -5.73
CA ASP A 84 10.75 2.71 -6.33
C ASP A 84 9.48 3.55 -6.25
N ILE A 85 9.49 4.66 -5.51
CA ILE A 85 8.29 5.51 -5.33
C ILE A 85 7.74 6.02 -6.67
N PRO A 86 8.55 6.59 -7.59
CA PRO A 86 8.03 7.03 -8.88
C PRO A 86 7.44 5.89 -9.70
N MET A 87 8.06 4.71 -9.67
CA MET A 87 7.55 3.53 -10.37
C MET A 87 6.24 3.05 -9.76
N ALA A 88 6.14 3.08 -8.43
CA ALA A 88 4.91 2.72 -7.73
C ALA A 88 3.76 3.67 -8.09
N VAL A 89 4.03 4.97 -8.19
CA VAL A 89 3.03 5.96 -8.61
C VAL A 89 2.52 5.66 -10.01
N GLU A 90 3.42 5.35 -10.95
CA GLU A 90 3.02 4.98 -12.31
C GLU A 90 2.14 3.73 -12.34
N GLU A 91 2.47 2.74 -11.53
CA GLU A 91 1.67 1.52 -11.41
C GLU A 91 0.29 1.81 -10.82
N ILE A 92 0.20 2.70 -9.84
CA ILE A 92 -1.07 3.13 -9.26
C ILE A 92 -1.93 3.80 -10.32
N LYS A 93 -1.34 4.67 -11.16
CA LYS A 93 -2.07 5.35 -12.23
C LYS A 93 -2.68 4.35 -13.21
N LYS A 94 -1.94 3.30 -13.56
CA LYS A 94 -2.44 2.25 -14.43
C LYS A 94 -3.63 1.53 -13.80
N ARG A 95 -3.52 1.18 -12.51
CA ARG A 95 -4.57 0.48 -11.79
C ARG A 95 -5.79 1.36 -11.55
N ALA A 96 -5.60 2.66 -11.38
CA ALA A 96 -6.72 3.60 -11.25
C ALA A 96 -7.62 3.59 -12.49
N ILE A 97 -7.03 3.42 -13.67
CA ILE A 97 -7.81 3.27 -14.91
C ILE A 97 -8.67 2.00 -14.84
N ASP A 98 -8.10 0.91 -14.37
CA ASP A 98 -8.82 -0.36 -14.21
C ASP A 98 -10.00 -0.23 -13.25
N PHE A 99 -9.83 0.51 -12.16
CA PHE A 99 -10.89 0.72 -11.18
C PHE A 99 -12.03 1.58 -11.70
N LEU A 100 -11.78 2.41 -12.71
CA LEU A 100 -12.78 3.30 -13.27
C LEU A 100 -13.60 2.61 -14.37
N GLN A 101 -13.20 1.47 -14.79
CA GLN A 101 -13.93 0.64 -15.74
C GLN A 101 -14.87 -0.33 -15.03
#